data_4ec7e54a78c37958251ad2eca5615a4a
#
_entry.id   4ec7e54a78c37958251ad2eca5615a4a
#
_cell.length_a   1.000
_cell.length_b   1.000
_cell.length_c   1.000
_cell.angle_alpha   90.00
_cell.angle_beta   90.00
_cell.angle_gamma   90.00
#
_symmetry.space_group_name_H-M   'P 1'
#
loop_
_entity.id
_entity.type
_entity.pdbx_description
1 polymer ?
#
loop_
_entity_poly.entity_id
_entity_poly.type
_entity_poly.pdbx_seq_one_letter_code
_entity_poly.pdbx_strand_id
1 'polypeptide(L)'
;MGWMYYYDYYFLILVVPAMLIALWAQIKVKTTFASQSKRLSSRGLTGAQAAMQVLGYYGINNVHIERISGDLTDHYDPRTNVIRLSDKVYNSTSIAAIGVACHEAGHAAQHAEGYAPIKIRNAIIPVCNIGSTLGLPLAILGYILSFEPLITIGLLLYACLLYTSDAADDK
;
A
#
# COMPACT_ATOMS: atom_id res chain seq x y z
N MET A 1 -26.58 -22.97 -22.22
CA MET A 1 -26.99 -22.05 -21.13
C MET A 1 -26.49 -22.46 -19.75
N GLY A 2 -25.82 -23.60 -19.53
CA GLY A 2 -25.34 -24.04 -18.20
C GLY A 2 -23.99 -23.46 -17.72
N TRP A 3 -23.16 -22.93 -18.60
CA TRP A 3 -21.80 -22.48 -18.26
C TRP A 3 -21.76 -21.12 -17.53
N MET A 4 -22.71 -20.26 -17.76
CA MET A 4 -22.77 -18.92 -17.14
C MET A 4 -23.09 -18.98 -15.64
N TYR A 5 -23.87 -19.96 -15.19
CA TYR A 5 -24.25 -20.11 -13.77
C TYR A 5 -23.12 -20.65 -12.86
N TYR A 6 -22.17 -21.41 -13.41
CA TYR A 6 -21.11 -22.01 -12.61
C TYR A 6 -20.03 -20.96 -12.21
N TYR A 7 -19.75 -19.99 -13.06
CA TYR A 7 -18.83 -18.89 -12.77
C TYR A 7 -19.41 -17.91 -11.75
N ASP A 8 -20.71 -17.64 -11.82
CA ASP A 8 -21.38 -16.69 -10.92
C ASP A 8 -21.36 -17.15 -9.45
N TYR A 9 -21.41 -18.45 -9.20
CA TYR A 9 -21.42 -19.00 -7.84
C TYR A 9 -20.09 -18.81 -7.11
N TYR A 10 -18.97 -19.13 -7.74
CA TYR A 10 -17.63 -18.91 -7.16
C TYR A 10 -17.31 -17.42 -7.01
N PHE A 11 -17.70 -16.62 -7.99
CA PHE A 11 -17.58 -15.18 -7.90
C PHE A 11 -18.32 -14.62 -6.68
N LEU A 12 -19.57 -15.02 -6.49
CA LEU A 12 -20.37 -14.57 -5.35
C LEU A 12 -19.78 -15.00 -4.00
N ILE A 13 -19.28 -16.23 -3.89
CA ILE A 13 -18.75 -16.76 -2.63
C ILE A 13 -17.36 -16.22 -2.29
N LEU A 14 -16.51 -15.95 -3.27
CA LEU A 14 -15.13 -15.53 -3.04
C LEU A 14 -14.95 -14.04 -3.17
N VAL A 15 -15.46 -13.43 -4.24
CA VAL A 15 -15.19 -12.02 -4.55
C VAL A 15 -16.08 -11.10 -3.72
N VAL A 16 -17.37 -11.41 -3.56
CA VAL A 16 -18.28 -10.54 -2.81
C VAL A 16 -17.88 -10.41 -1.33
N PRO A 17 -17.56 -11.48 -0.59
CA PRO A 17 -17.08 -11.35 0.79
C PRO A 17 -15.76 -10.57 0.88
N ALA A 18 -14.83 -10.80 -0.04
CA ALA A 18 -13.57 -10.05 -0.08
C ALA A 18 -13.80 -8.55 -0.30
N MET A 19 -14.69 -8.18 -1.23
CA MET A 19 -15.08 -6.79 -1.45
C MET A 19 -15.75 -6.16 -0.24
N LEU A 20 -16.63 -6.89 0.44
CA LEU A 20 -17.30 -6.40 1.66
C LEU A 20 -16.30 -6.17 2.80
N ILE A 21 -15.33 -7.08 2.98
CA ILE A 21 -14.26 -6.91 3.97
C ILE A 21 -13.39 -5.70 3.63
N ALA A 22 -13.00 -5.53 2.36
CA ALA A 22 -12.21 -4.38 1.90
C ALA A 22 -12.96 -3.07 2.11
N LEU A 23 -14.24 -3.00 1.76
CA LEU A 23 -15.09 -1.83 1.98
C LEU A 23 -15.23 -1.52 3.48
N TRP A 24 -15.48 -2.53 4.30
CA TRP A 24 -15.55 -2.36 5.74
C TRP A 24 -14.24 -1.83 6.31
N ALA A 25 -13.09 -2.38 5.89
CA ALA A 25 -11.77 -1.93 6.31
C ALA A 25 -11.51 -0.47 5.93
N GLN A 26 -11.82 -0.06 4.69
CA GLN A 26 -11.69 1.33 4.24
C GLN A 26 -12.56 2.29 5.06
N ILE A 27 -13.82 1.94 5.32
CA ILE A 27 -14.71 2.75 6.17
C ILE A 27 -14.14 2.85 7.59
N LYS A 28 -13.67 1.73 8.14
CA LYS A 28 -13.08 1.67 9.48
C LYS A 28 -11.86 2.57 9.60
N VAL A 29 -10.93 2.54 8.65
CA VAL A 29 -9.74 3.41 8.61
C VAL A 29 -10.15 4.88 8.56
N LYS A 30 -11.01 5.28 7.62
CA LYS A 30 -11.47 6.67 7.47
C LYS A 30 -12.18 7.19 8.72
N THR A 31 -13.08 6.41 9.30
CA THR A 31 -13.82 6.81 10.50
C THR A 31 -12.93 6.90 11.74
N THR A 32 -11.98 5.97 11.88
CA THR A 32 -11.01 6.00 12.97
C THR A 32 -10.10 7.22 12.85
N PHE A 33 -9.57 7.48 11.65
CA PHE A 33 -8.77 8.68 11.39
C PHE A 33 -9.56 9.95 11.71
N ALA A 34 -10.79 10.09 11.21
CA ALA A 34 -11.64 11.25 11.48
C ALA A 34 -11.97 11.43 12.98
N SER A 35 -12.16 10.35 13.72
CA SER A 35 -12.38 10.37 15.16
C SER A 35 -11.14 10.82 15.93
N GLN A 36 -9.97 10.26 15.61
CA GLN A 36 -8.71 10.57 16.30
C GLN A 36 -8.13 11.93 15.86
N SER A 37 -8.51 12.44 14.70
CA SER A 37 -8.13 13.79 14.25
C SER A 37 -8.72 14.91 15.11
N LYS A 38 -9.79 14.61 15.85
CA LYS A 38 -10.41 15.55 16.81
C LYS A 38 -9.67 15.61 18.15
N ARG A 39 -8.80 14.67 18.43
CA ARG A 39 -8.05 14.58 19.68
C ARG A 39 -6.66 15.16 19.50
N LEU A 40 -6.35 16.20 20.27
CA LEU A 40 -5.04 16.85 20.23
C LEU A 40 -4.04 16.06 21.10
N SER A 41 -2.78 16.06 20.68
CA SER A 41 -1.70 15.52 21.46
C SER A 41 -1.36 16.45 22.63
N SER A 42 -1.09 15.87 23.79
CA SER A 42 -0.67 16.63 24.98
C SER A 42 0.68 17.33 24.82
N ARG A 43 1.51 16.88 23.88
CA ARG A 43 2.84 17.47 23.59
C ARG A 43 2.76 18.62 22.60
N GLY A 44 1.65 18.85 21.92
CA GLY A 44 1.46 19.93 20.96
C GLY A 44 2.37 19.83 19.69
N LEU A 45 3.03 18.69 19.47
CA LEU A 45 3.86 18.49 18.30
C LEU A 45 2.99 18.34 17.04
N THR A 46 3.45 18.91 15.94
CA THR A 46 2.84 18.63 14.62
C THR A 46 3.28 17.26 14.09
N GLY A 47 2.55 16.73 13.09
CA GLY A 47 2.96 15.48 12.43
C GLY A 47 4.39 15.55 11.89
N ALA A 48 4.76 16.65 11.21
CA ALA A 48 6.12 16.83 10.71
C ALA A 48 7.18 16.84 11.83
N GLN A 49 6.90 17.50 12.94
CA GLN A 49 7.81 17.52 14.09
C GLN A 49 7.93 16.14 14.75
N ALA A 50 6.85 15.39 14.83
CA ALA A 50 6.86 14.04 15.37
C ALA A 50 7.69 13.08 14.47
N ALA A 51 7.52 13.15 13.16
CA ALA A 51 8.34 12.39 12.22
C ALA A 51 9.84 12.75 12.35
N MET A 52 10.19 14.04 12.46
CA MET A 52 11.58 14.46 12.70
C MET A 52 12.15 13.88 13.99
N GLN A 53 11.36 13.80 15.06
CA GLN A 53 11.83 13.20 16.32
C GLN A 53 12.12 11.71 16.17
N VAL A 54 11.28 10.99 15.42
CA VAL A 54 11.52 9.56 15.11
C VAL A 54 12.80 9.40 14.30
N LEU A 55 12.98 10.17 13.23
CA LEU A 55 14.20 10.14 12.42
C LEU A 55 15.45 10.46 13.25
N GLY A 56 15.38 11.49 14.11
CA GLY A 56 16.46 11.85 15.00
C GLY A 56 16.82 10.76 16.00
N TYR A 57 15.83 10.04 16.54
CA TYR A 57 16.05 8.90 17.44
C TYR A 57 16.86 7.78 16.77
N TYR A 58 16.59 7.51 15.47
CA TYR A 58 17.33 6.52 14.68
C TYR A 58 18.61 7.09 14.03
N GLY A 59 18.97 8.36 14.27
CA GLY A 59 20.16 8.99 13.69
C GLY A 59 20.08 9.20 12.18
N ILE A 60 18.87 9.29 11.61
CA ILE A 60 18.64 9.43 10.18
C ILE A 60 18.58 10.91 9.81
N ASN A 61 19.60 11.39 9.07
CA ASN A 61 19.72 12.80 8.71
C ASN A 61 19.54 13.07 7.21
N ASN A 62 19.39 12.04 6.41
CA ASN A 62 19.31 12.11 4.95
C ASN A 62 17.87 11.98 4.42
N VAL A 63 16.86 12.01 5.29
CA VAL A 63 15.45 11.96 4.94
C VAL A 63 14.84 13.35 5.14
N HIS A 64 14.21 13.88 4.10
CA HIS A 64 13.50 15.16 4.11
C HIS A 64 12.01 14.95 4.35
N ILE A 65 11.34 15.94 4.93
CA ILE A 65 9.90 15.90 5.14
C ILE A 65 9.27 17.02 4.33
N GLU A 66 8.41 16.65 3.40
CA GLU A 66 7.71 17.57 2.49
C GLU A 66 6.20 17.52 2.72
N ARG A 67 5.56 18.65 2.42
CA ARG A 67 4.09 18.75 2.43
C ARG A 67 3.55 18.50 1.04
N ILE A 68 2.49 17.67 0.93
CA ILE A 68 1.78 17.43 -0.32
C ILE A 68 0.29 17.71 -0.15
N SER A 69 -0.37 18.04 -1.25
CA SER A 69 -1.82 18.18 -1.30
C SER A 69 -2.50 16.80 -1.30
N GLY A 70 -3.68 16.74 -0.71
CA GLY A 70 -4.51 15.52 -0.68
C GLY A 70 -4.88 15.10 0.73
N ASP A 71 -5.70 14.05 0.82
CA ASP A 71 -6.15 13.44 2.06
C ASP A 71 -5.64 11.99 2.13
N LEU A 72 -4.91 11.65 3.19
CA LEU A 72 -4.34 10.30 3.38
C LEU A 72 -3.43 9.88 2.21
N THR A 73 -2.69 10.84 1.64
CA THR A 73 -1.68 10.63 0.60
C THR A 73 -0.27 10.55 1.19
N ASP A 74 -0.20 10.39 2.49
CA ASP A 74 1.04 10.31 3.27
C ASP A 74 1.82 9.08 2.84
N HIS A 75 3.12 9.24 2.59
CA HIS A 75 4.00 8.12 2.22
C HIS A 75 5.47 8.47 2.39
N TYR A 76 6.29 7.46 2.59
CA TYR A 76 7.75 7.53 2.47
C TYR A 76 8.21 7.02 1.10
N ASP A 77 8.99 7.82 0.39
CA ASP A 77 9.60 7.43 -0.89
C ASP A 77 11.08 7.07 -0.67
N PRO A 78 11.45 5.80 -0.70
CA PRO A 78 12.82 5.35 -0.48
C PRO A 78 13.78 5.70 -1.64
N ARG A 79 13.26 6.06 -2.82
CA ARG A 79 14.09 6.43 -3.98
C ARG A 79 14.64 7.84 -3.84
N THR A 80 13.82 8.75 -3.30
CA THR A 80 14.19 10.15 -3.10
C THR A 80 14.57 10.46 -1.66
N ASN A 81 14.39 9.51 -0.72
CA ASN A 81 14.54 9.68 0.72
C ASN A 81 13.70 10.84 1.27
N VAL A 82 12.43 10.86 0.88
CA VAL A 82 11.49 11.91 1.28
C VAL A 82 10.25 11.30 1.92
N ILE A 83 9.86 11.83 3.07
CA ILE A 83 8.55 11.59 3.68
C ILE A 83 7.62 12.71 3.21
N ARG A 84 6.55 12.35 2.50
CA ARG A 84 5.53 13.29 2.06
C ARG A 84 4.31 13.15 2.94
N LEU A 85 3.93 14.27 3.58
CA LEU A 85 2.79 14.33 4.49
C LEU A 85 1.71 15.23 3.91
N SER A 86 0.46 14.75 3.95
CA SER A 86 -0.71 15.49 3.50
C SER A 86 -0.97 16.74 4.34
N ASP A 87 -1.73 17.68 3.81
CA ASP A 87 -2.07 18.93 4.49
C ASP A 87 -2.67 18.74 5.89
N LYS A 88 -3.48 17.68 6.04
CA LYS A 88 -4.13 17.35 7.31
C LYS A 88 -3.21 16.70 8.32
N VAL A 89 -2.03 16.23 7.91
CA VAL A 89 -1.05 15.57 8.76
C VAL A 89 0.13 16.48 9.08
N TYR A 90 0.68 17.16 8.09
CA TYR A 90 1.93 17.92 8.21
C TYR A 90 1.91 18.93 9.37
N ASN A 91 0.90 19.82 9.42
CA ASN A 91 0.78 20.88 10.42
C ASN A 91 -0.15 20.54 11.59
N SER A 92 -0.82 19.39 11.57
CA SER A 92 -1.80 19.03 12.59
C SER A 92 -1.11 18.48 13.84
N THR A 93 -1.63 18.87 15.01
CA THR A 93 -1.22 18.37 16.31
C THR A 93 -2.10 17.24 16.84
N SER A 94 -2.98 16.69 16.00
CA SER A 94 -3.89 15.61 16.37
C SER A 94 -3.16 14.27 16.55
N ILE A 95 -3.71 13.40 17.40
CA ILE A 95 -3.16 12.06 17.62
C ILE A 95 -3.10 11.28 16.32
N ALA A 96 -4.12 11.39 15.46
CA ALA A 96 -4.13 10.74 14.15
C ALA A 96 -3.00 11.21 13.25
N ALA A 97 -2.78 12.52 13.15
CA ALA A 97 -1.71 13.08 12.33
C ALA A 97 -0.32 12.65 12.82
N ILE A 98 -0.08 12.68 14.12
CA ILE A 98 1.16 12.22 14.70
C ILE A 98 1.37 10.72 14.43
N GLY A 99 0.31 9.91 14.58
CA GLY A 99 0.38 8.48 14.31
C GLY A 99 0.77 8.16 12.87
N VAL A 100 0.15 8.83 11.88
CA VAL A 100 0.48 8.69 10.46
C VAL A 100 1.92 9.13 10.19
N ALA A 101 2.31 10.32 10.66
CA ALA A 101 3.65 10.84 10.43
C ALA A 101 4.76 9.97 11.05
N CYS A 102 4.53 9.42 12.25
CA CYS A 102 5.44 8.46 12.88
C CYS A 102 5.47 7.12 12.13
N HIS A 103 4.36 6.69 11.51
CA HIS A 103 4.32 5.48 10.68
C HIS A 103 5.23 5.62 9.46
N GLU A 104 5.15 6.75 8.73
CA GLU A 104 6.01 7.01 7.58
C GLU A 104 7.51 7.14 7.99
N ALA A 105 7.77 7.78 9.12
CA ALA A 105 9.11 7.83 9.68
C ALA A 105 9.63 6.44 10.10
N GLY A 106 8.73 5.55 10.55
CA GLY A 106 9.04 4.14 10.81
C GLY A 106 9.47 3.39 9.56
N HIS A 107 8.82 3.63 8.41
CA HIS A 107 9.23 3.06 7.12
C HIS A 107 10.63 3.56 6.71
N ALA A 108 10.92 4.84 6.92
CA ALA A 108 12.26 5.38 6.68
C ALA A 108 13.32 4.72 7.57
N ALA A 109 13.02 4.49 8.84
CA ALA A 109 13.91 3.80 9.78
C ALA A 109 14.14 2.33 9.37
N GLN A 110 13.08 1.60 9.02
CA GLN A 110 13.18 0.23 8.52
C GLN A 110 14.02 0.14 7.24
N HIS A 111 13.90 1.13 6.35
CA HIS A 111 14.70 1.20 5.13
C HIS A 111 16.18 1.47 5.44
N ALA A 112 16.48 2.41 6.34
CA ALA A 112 17.83 2.76 6.77
C ALA A 112 18.55 1.59 7.46
N GLU A 113 17.84 0.83 8.31
CA GLU A 113 18.35 -0.38 8.97
C GLU A 113 18.48 -1.58 8.02
N GLY A 114 17.99 -1.45 6.80
CA GLY A 114 18.04 -2.53 5.81
C GLY A 114 17.16 -3.72 6.18
N TYR A 115 16.00 -3.48 6.75
CA TYR A 115 15.05 -4.47 7.23
C TYR A 115 14.73 -5.53 6.16
N ALA A 116 15.01 -6.80 6.47
CA ALA A 116 14.97 -7.88 5.51
C ALA A 116 13.62 -8.05 4.76
N PRO A 117 12.44 -7.96 5.43
CA PRO A 117 11.14 -8.04 4.74
C PRO A 117 10.95 -6.97 3.67
N ILE A 118 11.42 -5.74 3.87
CA ILE A 118 11.35 -4.67 2.87
C ILE A 118 12.24 -4.99 1.66
N LYS A 119 13.45 -5.53 1.89
CA LYS A 119 14.33 -5.96 0.78
C LYS A 119 13.69 -7.06 -0.04
N ILE A 120 13.08 -8.05 0.61
CA ILE A 120 12.37 -9.16 -0.07
C ILE A 120 11.19 -8.60 -0.88
N ARG A 121 10.36 -7.73 -0.28
CA ARG A 121 9.25 -7.05 -0.96
C ARG A 121 9.74 -6.30 -2.20
N ASN A 122 10.76 -5.47 -2.06
CA ASN A 122 11.31 -4.67 -3.16
C ASN A 122 11.92 -5.52 -4.28
N ALA A 123 12.41 -6.72 -3.98
CA ALA A 123 12.88 -7.67 -4.97
C ALA A 123 11.72 -8.39 -5.70
N ILE A 124 10.63 -8.67 -5.01
CA ILE A 124 9.45 -9.38 -5.56
C ILE A 124 8.60 -8.47 -6.45
N ILE A 125 8.40 -7.19 -6.08
CA ILE A 125 7.56 -6.25 -6.82
C ILE A 125 7.89 -6.17 -8.32
N PRO A 126 9.15 -5.95 -8.76
CA PRO A 126 9.46 -5.88 -10.19
C PRO A 126 9.19 -7.20 -10.91
N VAL A 127 9.44 -8.33 -10.27
CA VAL A 127 9.15 -9.66 -10.85
C VAL A 127 7.65 -9.84 -11.05
N CYS A 128 6.84 -9.48 -10.07
CA CYS A 128 5.39 -9.54 -10.17
C CYS A 128 4.83 -8.54 -11.19
N ASN A 129 5.39 -7.34 -11.31
CA ASN A 129 4.97 -6.35 -12.31
C ASN A 129 5.23 -6.87 -13.75
N ILE A 130 6.39 -7.46 -14.00
CA ILE A 130 6.69 -8.08 -15.30
C ILE A 130 5.76 -9.26 -15.54
N GLY A 131 5.61 -10.14 -14.54
CA GLY A 131 4.74 -11.31 -14.61
C GLY A 131 3.28 -10.95 -14.89
N SER A 132 2.75 -9.93 -14.24
CA SER A 132 1.37 -9.48 -14.44
C SER A 132 1.16 -8.81 -15.80
N THR A 133 2.15 -8.04 -16.28
CA THR A 133 2.08 -7.39 -17.60
C THR A 133 2.09 -8.41 -18.72
N LEU A 134 2.88 -9.47 -18.60
CA LEU A 134 2.99 -10.55 -19.58
C LEU A 134 1.92 -11.63 -19.38
N GLY A 135 1.39 -11.80 -18.19
CA GLY A 135 0.49 -12.87 -17.81
C GLY A 135 -0.80 -12.87 -18.63
N LEU A 136 -1.45 -11.72 -18.75
CA LEU A 136 -2.70 -11.62 -19.51
C LEU A 136 -2.51 -11.85 -21.03
N PRO A 137 -1.52 -11.23 -21.71
CA PRO A 137 -1.20 -11.55 -23.10
C PRO A 137 -0.85 -13.04 -23.31
N LEU A 138 -0.14 -13.64 -22.38
CA LEU A 138 0.23 -15.06 -22.46
C LEU A 138 -0.98 -15.97 -22.33
N ALA A 139 -1.91 -15.66 -21.43
CA ALA A 139 -3.15 -16.40 -21.26
C ALA A 139 -4.05 -16.30 -22.52
N ILE A 140 -4.15 -15.12 -23.12
CA ILE A 140 -4.89 -14.90 -24.35
C ILE A 140 -4.27 -15.68 -25.51
N LEU A 141 -2.94 -15.64 -25.64
CA LEU A 141 -2.22 -16.41 -26.66
C LEU A 141 -2.44 -17.92 -26.48
N GLY A 142 -2.37 -18.41 -25.24
CA GLY A 142 -2.67 -19.80 -24.91
C GLY A 142 -4.09 -20.20 -25.29
N TYR A 143 -5.06 -19.32 -25.08
CA TYR A 143 -6.46 -19.54 -25.50
C TYR A 143 -6.59 -19.64 -27.03
N ILE A 144 -5.97 -18.74 -27.77
CA ILE A 144 -5.98 -18.74 -29.24
C ILE A 144 -5.34 -20.02 -29.81
N LEU A 145 -4.24 -20.45 -29.19
CA LEU A 145 -3.50 -21.68 -29.60
C LEU A 145 -4.13 -22.97 -29.05
N SER A 146 -5.19 -22.89 -28.25
CA SER A 146 -5.80 -24.03 -27.53
C SER A 146 -4.78 -24.81 -26.69
N PHE A 147 -3.80 -24.10 -26.10
CA PHE A 147 -2.73 -24.69 -25.32
C PHE A 147 -2.90 -24.38 -23.83
N GLU A 148 -3.58 -25.28 -23.11
CA GLU A 148 -3.95 -25.12 -21.69
C GLU A 148 -2.77 -24.78 -20.75
N PRO A 149 -1.54 -25.35 -20.87
CA PRO A 149 -0.45 -24.98 -19.98
C PRO A 149 -0.09 -23.50 -20.07
N LEU A 150 -0.17 -22.89 -21.24
CA LEU A 150 0.14 -21.48 -21.45
C LEU A 150 -0.92 -20.58 -20.81
N ILE A 151 -2.19 -20.99 -20.86
CA ILE A 151 -3.28 -20.29 -20.17
C ILE A 151 -3.03 -20.29 -18.67
N THR A 152 -2.73 -21.46 -18.11
CA THR A 152 -2.50 -21.63 -16.67
C THR A 152 -1.30 -20.81 -16.19
N ILE A 153 -0.16 -20.85 -16.91
CA ILE A 153 1.02 -20.04 -16.60
C ILE A 153 0.70 -18.55 -16.67
N GLY A 154 -0.01 -18.12 -17.71
CA GLY A 154 -0.42 -16.72 -17.88
C GLY A 154 -1.30 -16.22 -16.71
N LEU A 155 -2.27 -17.02 -16.29
CA LEU A 155 -3.14 -16.69 -15.16
C LEU A 155 -2.39 -16.69 -13.81
N LEU A 156 -1.46 -17.62 -13.59
CA LEU A 156 -0.63 -17.63 -12.38
C LEU A 156 0.28 -16.39 -12.30
N LEU A 157 0.89 -15.98 -13.42
CA LEU A 157 1.68 -14.77 -13.51
C LEU A 157 0.83 -13.52 -13.27
N TYR A 158 -0.39 -13.48 -13.80
CA TYR A 158 -1.32 -12.38 -13.58
C TYR A 158 -1.82 -12.30 -12.14
N ALA A 159 -2.04 -13.45 -11.48
CA ALA A 159 -2.42 -13.52 -10.07
C ALA A 159 -1.37 -12.90 -9.12
N CYS A 160 -0.10 -12.84 -9.54
CA CYS A 160 0.95 -12.14 -8.82
C CYS A 160 0.64 -10.64 -8.64
N LEU A 161 -0.14 -10.04 -9.54
CA LEU A 161 -0.62 -8.66 -9.43
C LEU A 161 -1.51 -8.46 -8.20
N LEU A 162 -2.37 -9.42 -7.87
CA LEU A 162 -3.27 -9.32 -6.72
C LEU A 162 -2.50 -9.26 -5.40
N TYR A 163 -1.35 -9.95 -5.35
CA TYR A 163 -0.46 -9.91 -4.18
C TYR A 163 0.31 -8.59 -4.06
N THR A 164 0.61 -7.94 -5.20
CA THR A 164 1.41 -6.70 -5.21
C THR A 164 0.59 -5.43 -5.22
N SER A 165 -0.69 -5.47 -5.57
CA SER A 165 -1.56 -4.28 -5.58
C SER A 165 -1.77 -3.71 -4.17
N ASP A 166 -1.83 -4.55 -3.14
CA ASP A 166 -1.83 -4.11 -1.73
C ASP A 166 -0.51 -3.44 -1.31
N ALA A 167 0.57 -3.70 -2.05
CA ALA A 167 1.88 -3.10 -1.80
C ALA A 167 2.12 -1.83 -2.63
N ALA A 168 1.24 -1.48 -3.57
CA ALA A 168 1.38 -0.34 -4.46
C ALA A 168 0.66 0.94 -3.95
N ASP A 169 -0.16 0.83 -2.91
CA ASP A 169 -0.78 1.99 -2.25
C ASP A 169 0.20 2.80 -1.39
N ASP A 170 1.45 2.32 -1.26
CA ASP A 170 2.57 3.06 -0.66
C ASP A 170 3.38 3.83 -1.73
N LYS A 171 2.69 4.44 -2.71
CA LYS A 171 3.31 5.34 -3.69
C LYS A 171 2.81 6.75 -3.52
#